data_b934cdb21d1754d10717f20cae1a0816
#
_entry.id   b934cdb21d1754d10717f20cae1a0816
#
_cell.length_a   1.000
_cell.length_b   1.000
_cell.length_c   1.000
_cell.angle_alpha   90.00
_cell.angle_beta   90.00
_cell.angle_gamma   90.00
#
_symmetry.space_group_name_H-M   'P 1'
#
loop_
_entity.id
_entity.type
_entity.pdbx_description
1 polymer ?
#
loop_
_entity_poly.entity_id
_entity_poly.type
_entity_poly.pdbx_seq_one_letter_code
_entity_poly.pdbx_strand_id
1 'polypeptide(L)'
;MATIFSLKDPNPGVWFKFDENDPESGEIRIRAMNNEHRKKLQKKCNKKRVEYKHGQRFEVTDVNDDKFSELLWDYCIVEWNGLTDDDGVPLVCGPETKATLMQRNVGFAQFVGKCLELLAEQEEDRVARIEKNLLSGPKGLKKNQAAKGAAS
;
A
#
# COMPACT_ATOMS: atom_id res chain seq x y z
N MET A 1 -28.23 -19.92 10.37
CA MET A 1 -27.12 -19.63 9.44
C MET A 1 -25.84 -19.41 10.21
N ALA A 2 -24.78 -20.07 9.83
CA ALA A 2 -23.49 -19.93 10.52
C ALA A 2 -22.81 -18.60 10.15
N THR A 3 -22.14 -18.00 11.11
CA THR A 3 -21.31 -16.83 10.86
C THR A 3 -19.99 -17.25 10.22
N ILE A 4 -19.60 -16.57 9.15
CA ILE A 4 -18.39 -16.89 8.41
C ILE A 4 -17.28 -15.89 8.76
N PHE A 5 -16.16 -16.42 9.22
CA PHE A 5 -14.94 -15.63 9.41
C PHE A 5 -13.90 -16.11 8.41
N SER A 6 -13.46 -15.21 7.52
CA SER A 6 -12.46 -15.55 6.53
C SER A 6 -11.07 -15.58 7.16
N LEU A 7 -10.32 -16.64 6.85
CA LEU A 7 -8.91 -16.75 7.23
C LEU A 7 -7.98 -16.22 6.15
N LYS A 8 -8.54 -15.71 5.05
CA LYS A 8 -7.75 -15.13 3.97
C LYS A 8 -7.18 -13.78 4.39
N ASP A 9 -6.04 -13.43 3.80
CA ASP A 9 -5.45 -12.12 3.97
C ASP A 9 -6.48 -11.06 3.55
N PRO A 10 -6.79 -10.06 4.41
CA PRO A 10 -7.74 -9.00 4.06
C PRO A 10 -7.21 -8.06 2.98
N ASN A 11 -5.92 -8.11 2.69
CA ASN A 11 -5.29 -7.27 1.66
C ASN A 11 -4.41 -8.11 0.74
N PRO A 12 -5.03 -8.98 -0.09
CA PRO A 12 -4.26 -9.88 -0.96
C PRO A 12 -3.60 -9.18 -2.14
N GLY A 13 -4.06 -7.96 -2.50
CA GLY A 13 -3.57 -7.22 -3.65
C GLY A 13 -4.40 -7.41 -4.90
N VAL A 14 -4.08 -6.63 -5.91
CA VAL A 14 -4.76 -6.59 -7.20
C VAL A 14 -3.74 -6.85 -8.31
N TRP A 15 -4.13 -7.66 -9.29
CA TRP A 15 -3.31 -7.92 -10.46
C TRP A 15 -3.42 -6.80 -11.48
N PHE A 16 -2.28 -6.34 -11.96
CA PHE A 16 -2.16 -5.34 -13.03
C PHE A 16 -1.34 -5.92 -14.17
N LYS A 17 -1.81 -5.74 -15.40
CA LYS A 17 -1.05 -6.13 -16.60
C LYS A 17 -0.15 -4.98 -17.01
N PHE A 18 1.08 -5.30 -17.44
CA PHE A 18 2.01 -4.27 -17.93
C PHE A 18 1.52 -3.63 -19.22
N ASP A 19 0.90 -4.43 -20.09
CA ASP A 19 0.23 -3.95 -21.31
C ASP A 19 -1.07 -4.73 -21.46
N GLU A 20 -2.20 -4.04 -21.34
CA GLU A 20 -3.52 -4.67 -21.44
C GLU A 20 -3.80 -5.23 -22.84
N ASN A 21 -3.12 -4.70 -23.86
CA ASN A 21 -3.27 -5.14 -25.24
C ASN A 21 -2.38 -6.34 -25.58
N ASP A 22 -1.42 -6.67 -24.72
CA ASP A 22 -0.51 -7.78 -24.92
C ASP A 22 -0.60 -8.73 -23.73
N PRO A 23 -1.29 -9.87 -23.85
CA PRO A 23 -1.42 -10.82 -22.74
C PRO A 23 -0.11 -11.48 -22.34
N GLU A 24 0.92 -11.41 -23.19
CA GLU A 24 2.23 -11.98 -22.89
C GLU A 24 3.18 -10.99 -22.23
N SER A 25 2.76 -9.73 -22.05
CA SER A 25 3.60 -8.69 -21.45
C SER A 25 3.93 -8.94 -19.98
N GLY A 26 3.20 -9.83 -19.35
CA GLY A 26 3.35 -10.11 -17.92
C GLY A 26 2.37 -9.32 -17.07
N GLU A 27 2.29 -9.72 -15.81
CA GLU A 27 1.41 -9.07 -14.85
C GLU A 27 2.06 -9.05 -13.47
N ILE A 28 1.60 -8.14 -12.64
CA ILE A 28 2.14 -7.95 -11.29
C ILE A 28 0.99 -7.74 -10.32
N ARG A 29 1.14 -8.33 -9.14
CA ARG A 29 0.16 -8.20 -8.07
C ARG A 29 0.65 -7.18 -7.06
N ILE A 30 -0.10 -6.10 -6.91
CA ILE A 30 0.25 -4.96 -6.06
C ILE A 30 -0.80 -4.77 -4.97
N ARG A 31 -0.35 -4.45 -3.76
CA ARG A 31 -1.25 -4.08 -2.67
C ARG A 31 -0.78 -2.78 -2.02
N ALA A 32 -1.73 -1.97 -1.59
CA ALA A 32 -1.42 -0.75 -0.84
C ALA A 32 -1.10 -1.10 0.61
N MET A 33 -0.24 -0.30 1.23
CA MET A 33 0.11 -0.45 2.63
C MET A 33 -0.76 0.48 3.47
N ASN A 34 -1.43 -0.05 4.50
CA ASN A 34 -2.19 0.78 5.41
C ASN A 34 -1.26 1.48 6.42
N ASN A 35 -1.79 2.48 7.13
CA ASN A 35 -1.01 3.27 8.07
C ASN A 35 -0.49 2.46 9.25
N GLU A 36 -1.26 1.49 9.72
CA GLU A 36 -0.85 0.62 10.83
C GLU A 36 0.39 -0.19 10.47
N HIS A 37 0.39 -0.82 9.30
CA HIS A 37 1.54 -1.59 8.83
C HIS A 37 2.74 -0.70 8.56
N ARG A 38 2.50 0.50 7.99
CA ARG A 38 3.56 1.49 7.75
C ARG A 38 4.25 1.88 9.05
N LYS A 39 3.50 2.11 10.10
CA LYS A 39 4.06 2.45 11.43
C LYS A 39 4.92 1.31 11.98
N LYS A 40 4.49 0.07 11.79
CA LYS A 40 5.28 -1.10 12.21
C LYS A 40 6.63 -1.16 11.49
N LEU A 41 6.63 -0.90 10.18
CA LEU A 41 7.87 -0.88 9.40
C LEU A 41 8.77 0.28 9.81
N GLN A 42 8.21 1.45 10.08
CA GLN A 42 8.97 2.61 10.55
C GLN A 42 9.68 2.31 11.86
N LYS A 43 9.01 1.63 12.79
CA LYS A 43 9.62 1.22 14.06
C LYS A 43 10.80 0.28 13.85
N LYS A 44 10.70 -0.64 12.90
CA LYS A 44 11.80 -1.56 12.57
C LYS A 44 13.01 -0.84 12.00
N CYS A 45 12.80 0.26 11.29
CA CYS A 45 13.85 1.01 10.61
C CYS A 45 14.44 2.13 11.42
N ASN A 46 13.77 2.53 12.50
CA ASN A 46 14.20 3.63 13.37
C ASN A 46 14.97 3.09 14.55
N LYS A 47 16.09 3.74 14.88
CA LYS A 47 16.88 3.46 16.08
C LYS A 47 16.99 4.72 16.91
N LYS A 48 16.71 4.58 18.20
CA LYS A 48 16.89 5.68 19.14
C LYS A 48 18.28 5.58 19.76
N ARG A 49 18.95 6.71 19.86
CA ARG A 49 20.23 6.82 20.55
C ARG A 49 20.25 8.09 21.38
N VAL A 50 21.16 8.14 22.34
CA VAL A 50 21.31 9.28 23.23
C VAL A 50 22.60 10.03 22.85
N GLU A 51 22.51 11.34 22.69
CA GLU A 51 23.65 12.21 22.51
C GLU A 51 23.74 13.21 23.66
N TYR A 52 24.97 13.56 24.03
CA TYR A 52 25.23 14.59 25.03
C TYR A 52 25.92 15.75 24.36
N LYS A 53 25.32 16.95 24.45
CA LYS A 53 25.90 18.20 23.93
C LYS A 53 25.76 19.25 25.02
N HIS A 54 26.87 19.95 25.29
CA HIS A 54 26.88 21.04 26.28
C HIS A 54 26.31 20.62 27.64
N GLY A 55 26.58 19.37 28.03
CA GLY A 55 26.09 18.84 29.30
C GLY A 55 24.62 18.45 29.35
N GLN A 56 23.94 18.54 28.22
CA GLN A 56 22.53 18.15 28.10
C GLN A 56 22.36 16.83 27.36
N ARG A 57 21.34 16.08 27.78
CA ARG A 57 20.99 14.80 27.18
C ARG A 57 19.92 15.01 26.09
N PHE A 58 20.20 14.51 24.89
CA PHE A 58 19.27 14.55 23.77
C PHE A 58 18.98 13.14 23.28
N GLU A 59 17.71 12.85 23.02
CA GLU A 59 17.32 11.63 22.31
C GLU A 59 17.28 11.95 20.82
N VAL A 60 17.97 11.12 20.04
CA VAL A 60 18.02 11.24 18.56
C VAL A 60 17.46 9.96 17.98
N THR A 61 16.61 10.11 16.96
CA THR A 61 16.09 8.98 16.21
C THR A 61 16.80 8.91 14.87
N ASP A 62 17.52 7.84 14.63
CA ASP A 62 18.12 7.55 13.33
C ASP A 62 17.11 6.77 12.49
N VAL A 63 16.86 7.25 11.28
CA VAL A 63 15.92 6.63 10.34
C VAL A 63 16.71 5.99 9.21
N ASN A 64 16.49 4.71 8.98
CA ASN A 64 17.09 4.00 7.83
C ASN A 64 16.07 3.97 6.70
N ASP A 65 16.11 5.01 5.84
CA ASP A 65 15.20 5.17 4.72
C ASP A 65 15.35 4.08 3.66
N ASP A 66 16.56 3.62 3.42
CA ASP A 66 16.81 2.56 2.43
C ASP A 66 16.17 1.25 2.86
N LYS A 67 16.34 0.89 4.12
CA LYS A 67 15.71 -0.31 4.68
C LYS A 67 14.20 -0.20 4.65
N PHE A 68 13.65 0.97 4.97
CA PHE A 68 12.22 1.21 4.94
C PHE A 68 11.67 1.03 3.52
N SER A 69 12.34 1.61 2.52
CA SER A 69 11.94 1.48 1.13
C SER A 69 11.95 0.03 0.66
N GLU A 70 13.00 -0.73 0.99
CA GLU A 70 13.09 -2.14 0.62
C GLU A 70 11.96 -2.96 1.23
N LEU A 71 11.64 -2.74 2.50
CA LEU A 71 10.54 -3.43 3.18
C LEU A 71 9.18 -3.02 2.61
N LEU A 72 9.02 -1.75 2.26
CA LEU A 72 7.81 -1.24 1.63
C LEU A 72 7.56 -1.92 0.28
N TRP A 73 8.58 -1.98 -0.56
CA TRP A 73 8.48 -2.61 -1.87
C TRP A 73 8.20 -4.11 -1.76
N ASP A 74 8.86 -4.79 -0.83
CA ASP A 74 8.63 -6.21 -0.60
C ASP A 74 7.20 -6.50 -0.15
N TYR A 75 6.63 -5.62 0.65
CA TYR A 75 5.24 -5.74 1.09
C TYR A 75 4.25 -5.44 -0.04
N CYS A 76 4.45 -4.32 -0.75
CA CYS A 76 3.51 -3.84 -1.77
C CYS A 76 3.53 -4.68 -3.04
N ILE A 77 4.70 -5.17 -3.45
CA ILE A 77 4.82 -6.07 -4.60
C ILE A 77 4.68 -7.50 -4.10
N VAL A 78 3.50 -8.10 -4.33
CA VAL A 78 3.20 -9.44 -3.79
C VAL A 78 3.85 -10.53 -4.63
N GLU A 79 3.59 -10.49 -5.93
CA GLU A 79 4.13 -11.48 -6.87
C GLU A 79 3.99 -10.98 -8.30
N TRP A 80 4.64 -11.65 -9.24
CA TRP A 80 4.51 -11.35 -10.65
C TRP A 80 4.59 -12.61 -11.50
N ASN A 81 4.13 -12.48 -12.74
CA ASN A 81 4.20 -13.53 -13.76
C ASN A 81 4.70 -12.93 -15.06
N GLY A 82 5.49 -13.69 -15.80
CA GLY A 82 5.89 -13.30 -17.15
C GLY A 82 6.96 -12.24 -17.23
N LEU A 83 7.72 -12.02 -16.15
CA LEU A 83 8.86 -11.11 -16.16
C LEU A 83 10.15 -11.88 -16.32
N THR A 84 10.98 -11.43 -17.25
CA THR A 84 12.27 -12.05 -17.53
C THR A 84 13.38 -10.99 -17.50
N ASP A 85 14.61 -11.46 -17.39
CA ASP A 85 15.78 -10.59 -17.61
C ASP A 85 16.11 -10.46 -19.11
N ASP A 86 17.22 -9.79 -19.42
CA ASP A 86 17.64 -9.56 -20.82
C ASP A 86 17.94 -10.86 -21.56
N ASP A 87 18.27 -11.93 -20.86
CA ASP A 87 18.59 -13.23 -21.42
C ASP A 87 17.36 -14.14 -21.53
N GLY A 88 16.18 -13.65 -21.16
CA GLY A 88 14.94 -14.42 -21.20
C GLY A 88 14.75 -15.35 -19.99
N VAL A 89 15.58 -15.22 -18.95
CA VAL A 89 15.46 -16.02 -17.74
C VAL A 89 14.38 -15.40 -16.84
N PRO A 90 13.41 -16.20 -16.36
CA PRO A 90 12.38 -15.67 -15.47
C PRO A 90 12.97 -15.05 -14.20
N LEU A 91 12.46 -13.85 -13.86
CA LEU A 91 12.87 -13.14 -12.65
C LEU A 91 12.18 -13.75 -11.42
N VAL A 92 12.98 -14.04 -10.40
CA VAL A 92 12.47 -14.54 -9.13
C VAL A 92 11.87 -13.37 -8.34
N CYS A 93 10.60 -13.50 -7.91
CA CYS A 93 9.93 -12.48 -7.11
C CYS A 93 10.38 -12.55 -5.65
N GLY A 94 11.54 -11.97 -5.37
CA GLY A 94 12.11 -11.90 -4.03
C GLY A 94 12.48 -10.49 -3.64
N PRO A 95 12.81 -10.25 -2.36
CA PRO A 95 13.10 -8.90 -1.87
C PRO A 95 14.23 -8.21 -2.63
N GLU A 96 15.28 -8.93 -2.97
CA GLU A 96 16.44 -8.38 -3.69
C GLU A 96 16.09 -7.96 -5.10
N THR A 97 15.34 -8.80 -5.83
CA THR A 97 14.90 -8.50 -7.19
C THR A 97 13.97 -7.29 -7.22
N LYS A 98 13.03 -7.24 -6.29
CA LYS A 98 12.11 -6.11 -6.15
C LYS A 98 12.87 -4.80 -5.92
N ALA A 99 13.82 -4.80 -4.99
CA ALA A 99 14.63 -3.63 -4.67
C ALA A 99 15.47 -3.20 -5.88
N THR A 100 16.09 -4.14 -6.58
CA THR A 100 16.89 -3.85 -7.75
C THR A 100 16.06 -3.23 -8.86
N LEU A 101 14.89 -3.78 -9.16
CA LEU A 101 13.99 -3.24 -10.18
C LEU A 101 13.49 -1.85 -9.82
N MET A 102 13.10 -1.63 -8.57
CA MET A 102 12.60 -0.32 -8.12
C MET A 102 13.69 0.75 -8.16
N GLN A 103 14.93 0.40 -7.85
CA GLN A 103 16.04 1.34 -7.82
C GLN A 103 16.64 1.62 -9.19
N ARG A 104 16.68 0.63 -10.07
CA ARG A 104 17.41 0.71 -11.33
C ARG A 104 16.54 0.87 -12.56
N ASN A 105 15.31 0.40 -12.51
CA ASN A 105 14.41 0.44 -13.66
C ASN A 105 13.34 1.50 -13.46
N VAL A 106 13.51 2.65 -14.11
CA VAL A 106 12.58 3.78 -13.97
C VAL A 106 11.17 3.41 -14.44
N GLY A 107 11.06 2.68 -15.55
CA GLY A 107 9.77 2.25 -16.09
C GLY A 107 9.02 1.35 -15.12
N PHE A 108 9.71 0.40 -14.50
CA PHE A 108 9.12 -0.48 -13.50
C PHE A 108 8.65 0.31 -12.27
N ALA A 109 9.51 1.19 -11.75
CA ALA A 109 9.18 2.01 -10.58
C ALA A 109 7.97 2.91 -10.85
N GLN A 110 7.90 3.54 -12.02
CA GLN A 110 6.77 4.38 -12.41
C GLN A 110 5.48 3.57 -12.53
N PHE A 111 5.57 2.37 -13.09
CA PHE A 111 4.40 1.49 -13.22
C PHE A 111 3.85 1.09 -11.86
N VAL A 112 4.72 0.66 -10.95
CA VAL A 112 4.32 0.32 -9.57
C VAL A 112 3.72 1.52 -8.86
N GLY A 113 4.31 2.70 -9.02
CA GLY A 113 3.79 3.94 -8.46
C GLY A 113 2.38 4.26 -8.95
N LYS A 114 2.12 4.10 -10.25
CA LYS A 114 0.78 4.28 -10.81
C LYS A 114 -0.22 3.28 -10.26
N CYS A 115 0.17 2.02 -10.12
CA CYS A 115 -0.69 1.00 -9.53
C CYS A 115 -1.09 1.36 -8.11
N LEU A 116 -0.14 1.84 -7.31
CA LEU A 116 -0.39 2.27 -5.94
C LEU A 116 -1.33 3.49 -5.89
N GLU A 117 -1.17 4.43 -6.81
CA GLU A 117 -2.06 5.59 -6.91
C GLU A 117 -3.50 5.16 -7.23
N LEU A 118 -3.67 4.23 -8.18
CA LEU A 118 -4.99 3.70 -8.52
C LEU A 118 -5.65 3.01 -7.34
N LEU A 119 -4.88 2.24 -6.58
CA LEU A 119 -5.40 1.57 -5.38
C LEU A 119 -5.81 2.59 -4.31
N ALA A 120 -5.05 3.67 -4.15
CA ALA A 120 -5.37 4.74 -3.21
C ALA A 120 -6.66 5.46 -3.62
N GLU A 121 -6.84 5.76 -4.90
CA GLU A 121 -8.06 6.37 -5.42
C GLU A 121 -9.28 5.47 -5.20
N GLN A 122 -9.15 4.17 -5.46
CA GLN A 122 -10.24 3.21 -5.23
C GLN A 122 -10.63 3.15 -3.75
N GLU A 123 -9.66 3.21 -2.87
CA GLU A 123 -9.90 3.21 -1.42
C GLU A 123 -10.60 4.50 -0.97
N GLU A 124 -10.19 5.65 -1.49
CA GLU A 124 -10.85 6.93 -1.22
C GLU A 124 -12.30 6.91 -1.68
N ASP A 125 -12.57 6.40 -2.88
CA ASP A 125 -13.92 6.27 -3.42
C ASP A 125 -14.77 5.34 -2.56
N ARG A 126 -14.20 4.25 -2.10
CA ARG A 126 -14.89 3.30 -1.23
C ARG A 126 -15.27 3.94 0.10
N VAL A 127 -14.34 4.66 0.72
CA VAL A 127 -14.57 5.37 1.99
C VAL A 127 -15.63 6.45 1.81
N ALA A 128 -15.53 7.23 0.73
CA ALA A 128 -16.50 8.28 0.43
C ALA A 128 -17.92 7.70 0.26
N ARG A 129 -18.06 6.55 -0.40
CA ARG A 129 -19.37 5.87 -0.55
C ARG A 129 -19.92 5.39 0.77
N ILE A 130 -19.07 4.83 1.63
CA ILE A 130 -19.48 4.38 2.97
C ILE A 130 -19.96 5.56 3.79
N GLU A 131 -19.23 6.65 3.81
CA GLU A 131 -19.64 7.87 4.52
C GLU A 131 -20.97 8.41 4.01
N LYS A 132 -21.12 8.47 2.69
CA LYS A 132 -22.37 8.90 2.07
C LYS A 132 -23.54 8.02 2.47
N ASN A 133 -23.36 6.72 2.50
CA ASN A 133 -24.39 5.77 2.89
C ASN A 133 -24.77 5.93 4.38
N LEU A 134 -23.79 6.20 5.23
CA LEU A 134 -24.04 6.44 6.65
C LEU A 134 -24.82 7.73 6.88
N LEU A 135 -24.52 8.77 6.11
CA LEU A 135 -25.18 10.08 6.21
C LEU A 135 -26.59 10.07 5.61
N SER A 136 -26.87 9.24 4.62
CA SER A 136 -28.15 9.13 3.94
C SER A 136 -28.88 7.83 4.21
N GLY A 137 -28.57 7.17 5.32
CA GLY A 137 -29.19 5.91 5.71
C GLY A 137 -30.69 6.06 6.06
N PRO A 138 -31.41 5.01 6.10
CA PRO A 138 -32.86 5.03 6.36
C PRO A 138 -33.19 5.76 7.63
N LYS A 139 -33.72 6.11 7.48
CA LYS A 139 -33.74 6.62 8.42
C LYS A 139 -34.14 6.55 9.34
N GLY A 140 -34.05 6.51 9.42
CA GLY A 140 -33.83 6.47 10.31
C GLY A 140 -33.21 7.24 10.78
N LEU A 141 -33.68 7.73 10.53
CA LEU A 141 -33.02 8.28 10.79
C LEU A 141 -32.79 9.42 10.60
N LYS A 142 -33.39 9.79 10.37
CA LYS A 142 -32.91 10.64 10.08
C LYS A 142 -32.72 11.60 10.13
N LYS A 143 -33.21 11.97 10.10
CA LYS A 143 -32.80 12.73 9.97
C LYS A 143 -32.57 13.44 10.11
N ASN A 144 -33.28 13.71 10.32
CA ASN A 144 -32.83 14.28 10.40
C ASN A 144 -32.61 14.90 10.34
N GLN A 145 -33.08 15.21 10.31
CA GLN A 145 -32.65 15.65 10.16
C GLN A 145 -32.29 16.24 9.96
N ALA A 146 -33.09 16.72 10.06
CA ALA A 146 -32.60 17.16 9.86
C ALA A 146 -32.34 17.61 9.66
N ALA A 147 -32.94 17.94 9.65
CA ALA A 147 -32.50 18.11 9.40
C ALA A 147 -32.36 18.59 9.17
N LYS A 148 -32.93 19.00 9.09
CA LYS A 148 -32.58 19.21 8.81
C LYS A 148 -32.17 19.60 8.50
N GLY A 149 -32.84 20.15 8.58
CA GLY A 149 -32.35 20.20 8.35
C GLY A 149 -32.16 20.57 7.96
N ALA A 150 -32.77 21.06 7.93
CA ALA A 150 -32.30 21.14 7.65
C ALA A 150 -31.99 21.32 7.25
N ALA A 151 -32.40 21.69 7.00
CA ALA A 151 -31.87 21.52 6.69
C ALA A 151 -31.45 21.51 6.38
N SER A 152 -31.87 21.89 6.07
CA SER A 152 -31.21 21.37 5.97
C SER A 152 -30.80 21.24 5.82
#